data_b2fcc877605781df91ec7a2b631e5319
#
_entry.id   b2fcc877605781df91ec7a2b631e5319
#
_cell.length_a   1.000
_cell.length_b   1.000
_cell.length_c   1.000
_cell.angle_alpha   90.00
_cell.angle_beta   90.00
_cell.angle_gamma   90.00
#
_symmetry.space_group_name_H-M   'P 1'
#
loop_
_entity.id
_entity.type
_entity.pdbx_description
1 polymer ?
#
loop_
_entity_poly.entity_id
_entity_poly.type
_entity_poly.pdbx_seq_one_letter_code
_entity_poly.pdbx_strand_id
1 'polypeptide(L)'
;ISIHNLKKHFDLRLGAFGERGARVHALDDFSADIVEGETLSLVGESGCGKSTTGFAILNLHRPSGGSVIYKGTDLALLDEDAMRPFRRDLQIVFQDPYSTLNPRMTIGEALSEPILFHALANKSDLPARLAQLLDDVGLSPSFASRYPHELSGGQRQRVAIARALACQPRFIVCDEAISALDVSVQAQ
;
A
#
# COMPACT_ATOMS: atom_id res chain seq x y z
N ILE A 1 -9.07 -11.09 6.99
CA ILE A 1 -7.66 -11.34 7.34
C ILE A 1 -7.60 -11.65 8.82
N SER A 2 -6.91 -12.74 9.18
CA SER A 2 -6.65 -13.08 10.58
C SER A 2 -5.16 -12.99 10.88
N ILE A 3 -4.80 -12.25 11.91
CA ILE A 3 -3.42 -11.95 12.28
C ILE A 3 -3.20 -12.51 13.70
N HIS A 4 -2.16 -13.33 13.87
CA HIS A 4 -1.88 -13.97 15.16
C HIS A 4 -0.43 -13.75 15.57
N ASN A 5 -0.23 -13.13 16.73
CA ASN A 5 1.07 -12.91 17.38
C ASN A 5 2.15 -12.36 16.45
N LEU A 6 1.75 -11.46 15.53
CA LEU A 6 2.62 -10.91 14.49
C LEU A 6 3.76 -10.11 15.11
N LYS A 7 5.00 -10.40 14.69
CA LYS A 7 6.23 -9.78 15.19
C LYS A 7 7.08 -9.29 14.04
N LYS A 8 7.70 -8.11 14.22
CA LYS A 8 8.74 -7.62 13.32
C LYS A 8 9.85 -6.98 14.11
N HIS A 9 11.01 -7.59 14.02
CA HIS A 9 12.24 -7.12 14.64
C HIS A 9 13.25 -6.76 13.53
N PHE A 10 14.01 -5.71 13.77
CA PHE A 10 15.11 -5.28 12.88
C PHE A 10 16.43 -5.43 13.64
N ASP A 11 17.35 -6.20 13.07
CA ASP A 11 18.71 -6.31 13.61
C ASP A 11 19.54 -5.12 13.13
N LEU A 12 19.99 -4.29 14.06
CA LEU A 12 20.91 -3.19 13.77
C LEU A 12 22.33 -3.77 13.65
N ARG A 13 22.97 -3.54 12.50
CA ARG A 13 24.40 -3.85 12.33
C ARG A 13 25.21 -2.67 12.83
N LEU A 14 26.01 -2.89 13.88
CA LEU A 14 26.95 -1.90 14.41
C LEU A 14 28.35 -2.19 13.84
N GLY A 15 28.91 -1.22 13.14
CA GLY A 15 30.29 -1.26 12.66
C GLY A 15 30.55 -1.92 11.31
N ALA A 16 31.75 -1.62 10.74
CA ALA A 16 32.20 -2.11 9.44
C ALA A 16 32.46 -3.63 9.38
N PHE A 17 32.56 -4.30 10.52
CA PHE A 17 32.86 -5.74 10.62
C PHE A 17 31.62 -6.59 10.95
N GLY A 18 30.39 -6.02 10.90
CA GLY A 18 29.16 -6.81 10.98
C GLY A 18 28.86 -7.40 12.35
N GLU A 19 29.40 -6.82 13.43
CA GLU A 19 29.01 -7.22 14.79
C GLU A 19 27.50 -7.05 14.97
N ARG A 20 26.84 -8.06 15.55
CA ARG A 20 25.42 -8.02 15.87
C ARG A 20 25.16 -6.92 16.88
N GLY A 21 24.50 -5.85 16.43
CA GLY A 21 24.09 -4.75 17.26
C GLY A 21 22.79 -5.03 18.02
N ALA A 22 22.22 -3.96 18.55
CA ALA A 22 20.92 -4.03 19.21
C ALA A 22 19.83 -4.47 18.23
N ARG A 23 18.82 -5.18 18.73
CA ARG A 23 17.61 -5.54 18.00
C ARG A 23 16.51 -4.55 18.34
N VAL A 24 15.89 -3.95 17.33
CA VAL A 24 14.71 -3.09 17.48
C VAL A 24 13.47 -3.96 17.34
N HIS A 25 12.65 -4.01 18.36
CA HIS A 25 11.34 -4.64 18.37
C HIS A 25 10.32 -3.61 17.85
N ALA A 26 10.15 -3.51 16.55
CA ALA A 26 9.26 -2.53 15.93
C ALA A 26 7.79 -2.96 15.98
N LEU A 27 7.55 -4.26 16.08
CA LEU A 27 6.24 -4.86 16.29
C LEU A 27 6.43 -6.10 17.16
N ASP A 28 5.68 -6.19 18.24
CA ASP A 28 5.75 -7.32 19.15
C ASP A 28 4.34 -7.74 19.57
N ASP A 29 3.97 -8.97 19.17
CA ASP A 29 2.73 -9.66 19.58
C ASP A 29 1.41 -8.96 19.17
N PHE A 30 1.30 -8.50 17.90
CA PHE A 30 0.07 -7.94 17.38
C PHE A 30 -0.87 -9.04 16.87
N SER A 31 -2.13 -9.03 17.35
CA SER A 31 -3.18 -9.95 16.90
C SER A 31 -4.46 -9.18 16.61
N ALA A 32 -5.14 -9.49 15.51
CA ALA A 32 -6.41 -8.90 15.11
C ALA A 32 -7.08 -9.75 14.04
N ASP A 33 -8.41 -9.74 14.04
CA ASP A 33 -9.22 -10.25 12.93
C ASP A 33 -9.90 -9.08 12.23
N ILE A 34 -9.81 -9.03 10.90
CA ILE A 34 -10.42 -8.01 10.07
C ILE A 34 -11.36 -8.71 9.08
N VAL A 35 -12.66 -8.51 9.27
CA VAL A 35 -13.68 -9.10 8.42
C VAL A 35 -13.92 -8.26 7.15
N GLU A 36 -14.57 -8.85 6.15
CA GLU A 36 -14.89 -8.13 4.91
C GLU A 36 -15.85 -6.96 5.19
N GLY A 37 -15.53 -5.78 4.64
CA GLY A 37 -16.28 -4.55 4.85
C GLY A 37 -15.93 -3.80 6.15
N GLU A 38 -15.01 -4.32 6.96
CA GLU A 38 -14.55 -3.67 8.19
C GLU A 38 -13.38 -2.73 7.93
N THR A 39 -13.34 -1.64 8.69
CA THR A 39 -12.16 -0.75 8.77
C THR A 39 -11.57 -0.85 10.17
N LEU A 40 -10.35 -1.37 10.27
CA LEU A 40 -9.56 -1.38 11.50
C LEU A 40 -8.59 -0.19 11.51
N SER A 41 -8.69 0.66 12.53
CA SER A 41 -7.78 1.80 12.70
C SER A 41 -6.73 1.51 13.77
N LEU A 42 -5.44 1.69 13.41
CA LEU A 42 -4.33 1.64 14.35
C LEU A 42 -3.97 3.06 14.78
N VAL A 43 -4.11 3.35 16.08
CA VAL A 43 -3.84 4.65 16.67
C VAL A 43 -2.67 4.54 17.65
N GLY A 44 -1.81 5.54 17.66
CA GLY A 44 -0.65 5.58 18.56
C GLY A 44 0.33 6.69 18.15
N GLU A 45 1.33 6.93 19.00
CA GLU A 45 2.35 7.95 18.76
C GLU A 45 3.21 7.67 17.52
N SER A 46 3.92 8.70 17.03
CA SER A 46 4.88 8.50 15.93
C SER A 46 5.97 7.51 16.36
N GLY A 47 6.31 6.56 15.47
CA GLY A 47 7.34 5.56 15.76
C GLY A 47 6.88 4.33 16.57
N CYS A 48 5.61 4.23 16.99
CA CYS A 48 5.10 3.08 17.73
C CYS A 48 4.85 1.80 16.88
N GLY A 49 5.24 1.80 15.62
CA GLY A 49 5.17 0.60 14.77
C GLY A 49 3.94 0.47 13.86
N LYS A 50 3.06 1.48 13.72
CA LYS A 50 1.85 1.44 12.88
C LYS A 50 2.16 1.06 11.42
N SER A 51 3.05 1.81 10.77
CA SER A 51 3.47 1.53 9.39
C SER A 51 4.14 0.16 9.26
N THR A 52 4.96 -0.21 10.26
CA THR A 52 5.60 -1.53 10.31
C THR A 52 4.57 -2.65 10.37
N THR A 53 3.48 -2.47 11.13
CA THR A 53 2.37 -3.43 11.20
C THR A 53 1.73 -3.61 9.82
N GLY A 54 1.38 -2.51 9.13
CA GLY A 54 0.82 -2.57 7.78
C GLY A 54 1.75 -3.28 6.78
N PHE A 55 3.05 -2.95 6.81
CA PHE A 55 4.04 -3.58 5.93
C PHE A 55 4.25 -5.05 6.25
N ALA A 56 4.17 -5.45 7.53
CA ALA A 56 4.27 -6.85 7.94
C ALA A 56 3.03 -7.65 7.53
N ILE A 57 1.82 -7.09 7.65
CA ILE A 57 0.56 -7.71 7.18
C ILE A 57 0.65 -8.01 5.67
N LEU A 58 1.14 -7.06 4.88
CA LEU A 58 1.29 -7.22 3.43
C LEU A 58 2.54 -8.01 3.02
N ASN A 59 3.32 -8.51 3.98
CA ASN A 59 4.61 -9.17 3.72
C ASN A 59 5.55 -8.35 2.82
N LEU A 60 5.48 -7.01 2.94
CA LEU A 60 6.49 -6.09 2.38
C LEU A 60 7.74 -6.06 3.26
N HIS A 61 7.52 -6.15 4.58
CA HIS A 61 8.54 -6.48 5.56
C HIS A 61 8.25 -7.86 6.10
N ARG A 62 9.01 -8.86 5.66
CA ARG A 62 8.83 -10.24 6.12
C ARG A 62 8.77 -10.29 7.65
N PRO A 63 7.69 -10.82 8.24
CA PRO A 63 7.55 -10.96 9.68
C PRO A 63 8.70 -11.75 10.31
N SER A 64 9.04 -11.42 11.56
CA SER A 64 10.01 -12.17 12.36
C SER A 64 9.36 -13.32 13.12
N GLY A 65 8.03 -13.33 13.21
CA GLY A 65 7.22 -14.36 13.84
C GLY A 65 5.74 -14.04 13.74
N GLY A 66 4.90 -14.98 14.17
CA GLY A 66 3.46 -14.90 14.02
C GLY A 66 2.98 -15.31 12.63
N SER A 67 1.70 -15.12 12.35
CA SER A 67 1.07 -15.50 11.08
C SER A 67 0.07 -14.44 10.59
N VAL A 68 -0.14 -14.39 9.27
CA VAL A 68 -1.13 -13.54 8.61
C VAL A 68 -1.93 -14.41 7.65
N ILE A 69 -3.11 -14.79 8.06
CA ILE A 69 -3.96 -15.70 7.28
C ILE A 69 -4.89 -14.90 6.37
N TYR A 70 -4.75 -15.07 5.06
CA TYR A 70 -5.64 -14.52 4.04
C TYR A 70 -6.16 -15.64 3.15
N LYS A 71 -7.49 -15.81 3.10
CA LYS A 71 -8.15 -16.88 2.33
C LYS A 71 -7.55 -18.28 2.60
N GLY A 72 -7.22 -18.57 3.87
CA GLY A 72 -6.65 -19.86 4.28
C GLY A 72 -5.14 -20.02 4.03
N THR A 73 -4.47 -19.02 3.48
CA THR A 73 -3.03 -19.04 3.21
C THR A 73 -2.30 -18.13 4.21
N ASP A 74 -1.23 -18.63 4.82
CA ASP A 74 -0.35 -17.81 5.67
C ASP A 74 0.63 -17.03 4.81
N LEU A 75 0.38 -15.71 4.69
CA LEU A 75 1.20 -14.80 3.90
C LEU A 75 2.61 -14.63 4.48
N ALA A 76 2.79 -14.79 5.80
CA ALA A 76 4.09 -14.62 6.47
C ALA A 76 5.13 -15.65 6.02
N LEU A 77 4.68 -16.80 5.53
CA LEU A 77 5.54 -17.89 5.07
C LEU A 77 5.95 -17.76 3.60
N LEU A 78 5.23 -16.93 2.83
CA LEU A 78 5.44 -16.82 1.39
C LEU A 78 6.71 -16.03 1.06
N ASP A 79 7.40 -16.44 0.02
CA ASP A 79 8.43 -15.66 -0.64
C ASP A 79 7.81 -14.65 -1.63
N GLU A 80 8.65 -13.87 -2.31
CA GLU A 80 8.18 -12.81 -3.21
C GLU A 80 7.39 -13.35 -4.41
N ASP A 81 7.82 -14.47 -4.98
CA ASP A 81 7.14 -15.08 -6.13
C ASP A 81 5.78 -15.66 -5.73
N ALA A 82 5.71 -16.33 -4.59
CA ALA A 82 4.46 -16.86 -4.05
C ALA A 82 3.48 -15.77 -3.61
N MET A 83 3.98 -14.57 -3.26
CA MET A 83 3.16 -13.39 -2.93
C MET A 83 2.53 -12.72 -4.15
N ARG A 84 3.06 -12.88 -5.37
CA ARG A 84 2.59 -12.19 -6.58
C ARG A 84 1.07 -12.32 -6.84
N PRO A 85 0.45 -13.51 -6.74
CA PRO A 85 -0.99 -13.65 -6.93
C PRO A 85 -1.82 -12.83 -5.92
N PHE A 86 -1.31 -12.65 -4.71
CA PHE A 86 -1.99 -11.91 -3.65
C PHE A 86 -1.85 -10.40 -3.78
N ARG A 87 -0.82 -9.91 -4.50
CA ARG A 87 -0.57 -8.47 -4.69
C ARG A 87 -1.72 -7.71 -5.35
N ARG A 88 -2.52 -8.40 -6.19
CA ARG A 88 -3.74 -7.81 -6.75
C ARG A 88 -4.77 -7.50 -5.66
N ASP A 89 -5.02 -8.43 -4.77
CA ASP A 89 -6.03 -8.31 -3.72
C ASP A 89 -5.59 -7.41 -2.56
N LEU A 90 -4.28 -7.32 -2.31
CA LEU A 90 -3.66 -6.68 -1.15
C LEU A 90 -2.86 -5.46 -1.60
N GLN A 91 -3.39 -4.27 -1.36
CA GLN A 91 -2.78 -3.01 -1.80
C GLN A 91 -2.41 -2.12 -0.62
N ILE A 92 -1.56 -1.13 -0.89
CA ILE A 92 -1.14 -0.13 0.08
C ILE A 92 -1.18 1.27 -0.53
N VAL A 93 -1.65 2.23 0.29
CA VAL A 93 -1.49 3.65 0.02
C VAL A 93 -0.48 4.19 1.04
N PHE A 94 0.68 4.63 0.54
CA PHE A 94 1.78 5.13 1.37
C PHE A 94 1.55 6.56 1.84
N GLN A 95 2.18 6.93 2.94
CA GLN A 95 2.16 8.26 3.53
C GLN A 95 2.72 9.34 2.58
N ASP A 96 3.82 9.03 1.89
CA ASP A 96 4.47 9.96 0.96
C ASP A 96 4.14 9.63 -0.50
N PRO A 97 3.27 10.42 -1.16
CA PRO A 97 2.92 10.20 -2.55
C PRO A 97 4.07 10.56 -3.53
N TYR A 98 5.08 11.33 -3.08
CA TYR A 98 6.20 11.70 -3.93
C TYR A 98 7.10 10.51 -4.27
N SER A 99 7.30 9.61 -3.31
CA SER A 99 8.16 8.44 -3.47
C SER A 99 7.47 7.30 -4.22
N THR A 100 6.14 7.34 -4.38
CA THR A 100 5.35 6.22 -4.94
C THR A 100 5.09 6.32 -6.44
N LEU A 101 5.19 7.51 -7.02
CA LEU A 101 4.97 7.75 -8.44
C LEU A 101 6.31 7.93 -9.16
N ASN A 102 6.53 7.17 -10.23
CA ASN A 102 7.69 7.36 -11.08
C ASN A 102 7.61 8.72 -11.79
N PRO A 103 8.55 9.68 -11.56
CA PRO A 103 8.48 11.02 -12.13
C PRO A 103 8.63 11.07 -13.64
N ARG A 104 9.06 9.97 -14.27
CA ARG A 104 9.24 9.84 -15.73
C ARG A 104 8.03 9.28 -16.45
N MET A 105 7.01 8.83 -15.72
CA MET A 105 5.77 8.30 -16.27
C MET A 105 4.66 9.34 -16.13
N THR A 106 3.78 9.40 -17.12
CA THR A 106 2.52 10.12 -16.98
C THR A 106 1.61 9.44 -15.98
N ILE A 107 0.63 10.17 -15.45
CA ILE A 107 -0.37 9.60 -14.54
C ILE A 107 -1.11 8.44 -15.20
N GLY A 108 -1.48 8.58 -16.47
CA GLY A 108 -2.13 7.51 -17.24
C GLY A 108 -1.27 6.25 -17.32
N GLU A 109 0.03 6.39 -17.58
CA GLU A 109 0.96 5.25 -17.59
C GLU A 109 1.06 4.59 -16.22
N ALA A 110 1.20 5.39 -15.14
CA ALA A 110 1.30 4.89 -13.78
C ALA A 110 0.04 4.14 -13.31
N LEU A 111 -1.15 4.57 -13.74
CA LEU A 111 -2.42 3.88 -13.46
C LEU A 111 -2.63 2.66 -14.36
N SER A 112 -2.11 2.69 -15.60
CA SER A 112 -2.23 1.59 -16.57
C SER A 112 -1.38 0.38 -16.19
N GLU A 113 -0.21 0.64 -15.61
CA GLU A 113 0.77 -0.40 -15.27
C GLU A 113 0.16 -1.56 -14.47
N PRO A 114 -0.48 -1.33 -13.29
CA PRO A 114 -1.07 -2.42 -12.52
C PRO A 114 -2.27 -3.08 -13.23
N ILE A 115 -3.06 -2.33 -14.01
CA ILE A 115 -4.19 -2.88 -14.77
C ILE A 115 -3.70 -3.89 -15.80
N LEU A 116 -2.67 -3.52 -16.57
CA LEU A 116 -2.11 -4.38 -17.62
C LEU A 116 -1.33 -5.55 -17.03
N PHE A 117 -0.56 -5.29 -15.95
CA PHE A 117 0.21 -6.33 -15.27
C PHE A 117 -0.67 -7.47 -14.75
N HIS A 118 -1.82 -7.13 -14.17
CA HIS A 118 -2.78 -8.09 -13.64
C HIS A 118 -3.85 -8.52 -14.67
N ALA A 119 -3.72 -8.13 -15.94
CA ALA A 119 -4.66 -8.42 -17.02
C ALA A 119 -6.13 -8.07 -16.67
N LEU A 120 -6.35 -6.91 -16.02
CA LEU A 120 -7.67 -6.48 -15.55
C LEU A 120 -8.50 -5.78 -16.62
N ALA A 121 -7.88 -5.31 -17.71
CA ALA A 121 -8.52 -4.73 -18.87
C ALA A 121 -7.70 -4.96 -20.13
N ASN A 122 -8.37 -4.96 -21.27
CA ASN A 122 -7.71 -4.94 -22.56
C ASN A 122 -7.24 -3.51 -22.89
N LYS A 123 -6.30 -3.39 -23.81
CA LYS A 123 -5.78 -2.06 -24.24
C LYS A 123 -6.86 -1.14 -24.79
N SER A 124 -7.90 -1.69 -25.43
CA SER A 124 -9.05 -0.93 -25.94
C SER A 124 -9.88 -0.27 -24.86
N ASP A 125 -10.00 -0.91 -23.69
CA ASP A 125 -10.88 -0.49 -22.59
C ASP A 125 -10.16 0.44 -21.60
N LEU A 126 -8.82 0.49 -21.74
CA LEU A 126 -7.95 1.22 -20.83
C LEU A 126 -8.29 2.72 -20.70
N PRO A 127 -8.56 3.48 -21.79
CA PRO A 127 -8.89 4.90 -21.67
C PRO A 127 -10.13 5.16 -20.82
N ALA A 128 -11.19 4.36 -21.01
CA ALA A 128 -12.43 4.47 -20.24
C ALA A 128 -12.19 4.11 -18.75
N ARG A 129 -11.39 3.07 -18.49
CA ARG A 129 -11.04 2.66 -17.13
C ARG A 129 -10.21 3.71 -16.39
N LEU A 130 -9.26 4.35 -17.07
CA LEU A 130 -8.45 5.43 -16.51
C LEU A 130 -9.30 6.67 -16.20
N ALA A 131 -10.22 7.03 -17.10
CA ALA A 131 -11.14 8.14 -16.88
C ALA A 131 -11.99 7.90 -15.63
N GLN A 132 -12.53 6.69 -15.47
CA GLN A 132 -13.31 6.31 -14.29
C GLN A 132 -12.48 6.38 -13.00
N LEU A 133 -11.25 5.81 -12.98
CA LEU A 133 -10.37 5.85 -11.81
C LEU A 133 -10.02 7.27 -11.38
N LEU A 134 -9.79 8.17 -12.33
CA LEU A 134 -9.53 9.57 -12.02
C LEU A 134 -10.77 10.27 -11.46
N ASP A 135 -11.94 9.98 -12.02
CA ASP A 135 -13.22 10.51 -11.55
C ASP A 135 -13.54 10.03 -10.14
N ASP A 136 -13.32 8.73 -9.85
CA ASP A 136 -13.52 8.11 -8.53
C ASP A 136 -12.74 8.82 -7.41
N VAL A 137 -11.60 9.46 -7.75
CA VAL A 137 -10.79 10.23 -6.81
C VAL A 137 -10.96 11.75 -6.97
N GLY A 138 -11.98 12.21 -7.71
CA GLY A 138 -12.30 13.62 -7.93
C GLY A 138 -11.25 14.38 -8.76
N LEU A 139 -10.61 13.71 -9.71
CA LEU A 139 -9.70 14.30 -10.70
C LEU A 139 -10.28 14.22 -12.10
N SER A 140 -10.08 15.29 -12.91
CA SER A 140 -10.48 15.27 -14.31
C SER A 140 -9.71 14.19 -15.10
N PRO A 141 -10.34 13.48 -16.05
CA PRO A 141 -9.66 12.55 -16.96
C PRO A 141 -8.44 13.16 -17.69
N SER A 142 -8.41 14.49 -17.87
CA SER A 142 -7.28 15.21 -18.48
C SER A 142 -5.98 15.08 -17.69
N PHE A 143 -6.03 14.66 -16.43
CA PHE A 143 -4.84 14.42 -15.61
C PHE A 143 -4.03 13.21 -16.09
N ALA A 144 -4.63 12.31 -16.87
CA ALA A 144 -3.93 11.15 -17.42
C ALA A 144 -2.67 11.51 -18.22
N SER A 145 -2.67 12.67 -18.91
CA SER A 145 -1.53 13.12 -19.72
C SER A 145 -0.48 13.91 -18.94
N ARG A 146 -0.74 14.24 -17.68
CA ARG A 146 0.19 15.01 -16.83
C ARG A 146 1.25 14.12 -16.22
N TYR A 147 2.36 14.75 -15.80
CA TYR A 147 3.42 14.12 -15.01
C TYR A 147 3.22 14.41 -13.51
N PRO A 148 3.77 13.58 -12.62
CA PRO A 148 3.66 13.80 -11.18
C PRO A 148 4.12 15.19 -10.69
N HIS A 149 5.15 15.76 -11.29
CA HIS A 149 5.68 17.08 -10.93
C HIS A 149 4.73 18.24 -11.26
N GLU A 150 3.74 18.03 -12.13
CA GLU A 150 2.72 19.02 -12.49
C GLU A 150 1.52 19.03 -11.53
N LEU A 151 1.49 18.13 -10.54
CA LEU A 151 0.41 17.95 -9.58
C LEU A 151 0.76 18.54 -8.21
N SER A 152 -0.26 19.05 -7.51
CA SER A 152 -0.14 19.40 -6.08
C SER A 152 0.03 18.13 -5.21
N GLY A 153 0.45 18.28 -3.94
CA GLY A 153 0.60 17.15 -3.01
C GLY A 153 -0.70 16.35 -2.85
N GLY A 154 -1.83 17.03 -2.65
CA GLY A 154 -3.14 16.38 -2.52
C GLY A 154 -3.59 15.68 -3.82
N GLN A 155 -3.29 16.27 -5.00
CA GLN A 155 -3.58 15.61 -6.28
C GLN A 155 -2.74 14.35 -6.48
N ARG A 156 -1.46 14.35 -6.09
CA ARG A 156 -0.60 13.15 -6.11
C ARG A 156 -1.12 12.07 -5.17
N GLN A 157 -1.59 12.47 -3.97
CA GLN A 157 -2.18 11.53 -3.03
C GLN A 157 -3.42 10.85 -3.62
N ARG A 158 -4.30 11.62 -4.28
CA ARG A 158 -5.48 11.06 -4.98
C ARG A 158 -5.06 10.10 -6.10
N VAL A 159 -4.01 10.40 -6.84
CA VAL A 159 -3.47 9.49 -7.86
C VAL A 159 -2.91 8.21 -7.22
N ALA A 160 -2.22 8.31 -6.08
CA ALA A 160 -1.72 7.13 -5.36
C ALA A 160 -2.88 6.23 -4.88
N ILE A 161 -3.99 6.84 -4.41
CA ILE A 161 -5.23 6.12 -4.07
C ILE A 161 -5.82 5.46 -5.32
N ALA A 162 -5.96 6.21 -6.43
CA ALA A 162 -6.46 5.66 -7.70
C ALA A 162 -5.63 4.47 -8.18
N ARG A 163 -4.29 4.53 -8.04
CA ARG A 163 -3.38 3.44 -8.41
C ARG A 163 -3.63 2.18 -7.57
N ALA A 164 -3.85 2.31 -6.27
CA ALA A 164 -4.22 1.18 -5.43
C ALA A 164 -5.58 0.59 -5.84
N LEU A 165 -6.57 1.45 -6.11
CA LEU A 165 -7.92 1.04 -6.54
C LEU A 165 -7.92 0.41 -7.95
N ALA A 166 -6.92 0.72 -8.79
CA ALA A 166 -6.80 0.17 -10.14
C ALA A 166 -6.77 -1.37 -10.17
N CYS A 167 -6.20 -1.99 -9.13
CA CYS A 167 -6.17 -3.44 -8.94
C CYS A 167 -7.50 -4.06 -8.52
N GLN A 168 -8.53 -3.26 -8.17
CA GLN A 168 -9.77 -3.72 -7.54
C GLN A 168 -9.49 -4.56 -6.28
N PRO A 169 -8.74 -4.02 -5.31
CA PRO A 169 -8.26 -4.77 -4.17
C PRO A 169 -9.41 -5.17 -3.24
N ARG A 170 -9.18 -6.23 -2.47
CA ARG A 170 -10.07 -6.68 -1.40
C ARG A 170 -9.62 -6.21 -0.02
N PHE A 171 -8.38 -5.79 0.09
CA PHE A 171 -7.80 -5.25 1.32
C PHE A 171 -6.81 -4.14 1.00
N ILE A 172 -6.94 -3.02 1.69
CA ILE A 172 -6.06 -1.86 1.53
C ILE A 172 -5.50 -1.48 2.89
N VAL A 173 -4.18 -1.34 2.96
CA VAL A 173 -3.51 -0.67 4.07
C VAL A 173 -3.35 0.80 3.69
N CYS A 174 -3.83 1.70 4.56
CA CYS A 174 -3.64 3.15 4.41
C CYS A 174 -2.66 3.63 5.48
N ASP A 175 -1.44 3.97 5.07
CA ASP A 175 -0.41 4.51 5.98
C ASP A 175 -0.48 6.04 5.94
N GLU A 176 -1.22 6.63 6.89
CA GLU A 176 -1.47 8.08 7.02
C GLU A 176 -1.91 8.77 5.70
N ALA A 177 -2.59 8.03 4.83
CA ALA A 177 -2.94 8.43 3.46
C ALA A 177 -3.76 9.73 3.34
N ILE A 178 -4.42 10.14 4.42
CA ILE A 178 -5.30 11.31 4.45
C ILE A 178 -4.64 12.56 5.04
N SER A 179 -3.44 12.48 5.58
CA SER A 179 -2.75 13.63 6.20
C SER A 179 -2.43 14.76 5.21
N ALA A 180 -2.29 14.44 3.93
CA ALA A 180 -2.00 15.39 2.85
C ALA A 180 -3.25 15.89 2.11
N LEU A 181 -4.46 15.45 2.49
CA LEU A 181 -5.71 15.87 1.88
C LEU A 181 -6.36 17.00 2.67
N ASP A 182 -6.91 17.99 1.96
CA ASP A 182 -7.71 19.05 2.58
C ASP A 182 -8.95 18.45 3.29
N VAL A 183 -9.36 19.05 4.40
CA VAL A 183 -10.49 18.57 5.24
C VAL A 183 -11.77 18.35 4.43
N SER A 184 -12.01 19.18 3.40
CA SER A 184 -13.16 19.03 2.48
C SER A 184 -13.10 17.78 1.60
N VAL A 185 -11.93 17.24 1.37
CA VAL A 185 -11.68 16.05 0.55
C VAL A 185 -11.68 14.77 1.39
N GLN A 186 -11.35 14.89 2.67
CA GLN A 186 -11.41 13.77 3.62
C GLN A 186 -12.84 13.27 3.84
N ALA A 187 -13.85 14.09 3.53
CA ALA A 187 -15.26 13.78 3.72
C ALA A 187 -15.94 13.18 2.47
N GLN A 188 -15.26 13.07 1.36
CA GLN A 188 -15.70 12.38 0.13
C GLN A 188 -15.13 10.96 0.09
#